data_8ebf4a4add4e06372dafc7e764e0ed8a
#
_entry.id   8ebf4a4add4e06372dafc7e764e0ed8a
#
_cell.length_a   1.000
_cell.length_b   1.000
_cell.length_c   1.000
_cell.angle_alpha   90.00
_cell.angle_beta   90.00
_cell.angle_gamma   90.00
#
_symmetry.space_group_name_H-M   'P 1'
#
loop_
_entity.id
_entity.type
_entity.pdbx_description
1 polymer ?
#
loop_
_entity_poly.entity_id
_entity_poly.type
_entity_poly.pdbx_seq_one_letter_code
_entity_poly.pdbx_strand_id
1 'polypeptide(L)'
;TPVTSLMNASNCLSNISQVTYDKDSWYIDGVKKAFDDGKLTYVGDYKAPDYETIIAGAPTLAIYSTMLTSKPDVAEKFKELGINYILDQSTYEENPLGRVEWAKFYAALCNEEDAATTMYNAQAAYVDTLSKAEKTGKSVAVFYITSKGKLYVRNAGDYLTQMVNMAGGEYIFSDLNTDKTGTQEMNIESFYEKAKDADYVIYIWSLGGKPSTLSDFTGYNSVLSDLKAVKDGNVWCTTPDFF
;
A
#
# COMPACT_ATOMS: atom_id res chain seq x y z
N THR A 1 3.20 1.58 -7.92
CA THR A 1 1.77 1.49 -7.56
C THR A 1 1.41 0.04 -7.24
N PRO A 2 0.33 -0.25 -6.48
CA PRO A 2 -0.11 -1.63 -6.23
C PRO A 2 -0.28 -2.45 -7.51
N VAL A 3 -0.92 -1.88 -8.52
CA VAL A 3 -1.10 -2.51 -9.86
C VAL A 3 0.23 -2.97 -10.43
N THR A 4 1.22 -2.07 -10.50
CA THR A 4 2.53 -2.37 -11.09
C THR A 4 3.26 -3.46 -10.30
N SER A 5 3.15 -3.46 -8.95
CA SER A 5 3.73 -4.50 -8.10
C SER A 5 3.09 -5.86 -8.36
N LEU A 6 1.75 -5.92 -8.45
CA LEU A 6 1.03 -7.15 -8.73
C LEU A 6 1.32 -7.67 -10.15
N MET A 7 1.38 -6.79 -11.15
CA MET A 7 1.74 -7.14 -12.52
C MET A 7 3.18 -7.64 -12.61
N ASN A 8 4.13 -7.00 -11.88
CA ASN A 8 5.51 -7.48 -11.83
C ASN A 8 5.60 -8.88 -11.19
N ALA A 9 4.86 -9.12 -10.11
CA ALA A 9 4.84 -10.42 -9.42
C ALA A 9 4.20 -11.54 -10.26
N SER A 10 3.39 -11.18 -11.27
CA SER A 10 2.68 -12.10 -12.17
C SER A 10 3.30 -12.17 -13.58
N ASN A 11 4.56 -11.80 -13.76
CA ASN A 11 5.27 -11.77 -15.05
C ASN A 11 4.69 -10.80 -16.10
N CYS A 12 3.80 -9.89 -15.70
CA CYS A 12 3.11 -8.97 -16.62
C CYS A 12 3.86 -7.64 -16.84
N LEU A 13 5.03 -7.44 -16.26
CA LEU A 13 5.74 -6.17 -16.34
C LEU A 13 6.04 -5.75 -17.78
N SER A 14 6.34 -6.71 -18.66
CA SER A 14 6.60 -6.44 -20.09
C SER A 14 5.37 -5.92 -20.88
N ASN A 15 4.18 -6.04 -20.30
CA ASN A 15 2.93 -5.53 -20.89
C ASN A 15 2.64 -4.07 -20.48
N ILE A 16 3.45 -3.51 -19.55
CA ILE A 16 3.34 -2.10 -19.16
C ILE A 16 4.28 -1.29 -20.04
N SER A 17 3.73 -0.36 -20.82
CA SER A 17 4.51 0.54 -21.69
C SER A 17 4.59 1.97 -21.15
N GLN A 18 3.63 2.37 -20.29
CA GLN A 18 3.50 3.73 -19.81
C GLN A 18 3.13 3.76 -18.33
N VAL A 19 3.65 4.72 -17.60
CA VAL A 19 3.39 4.92 -16.15
C VAL A 19 3.30 6.39 -15.77
N THR A 20 2.61 6.68 -14.67
CA THR A 20 2.36 8.03 -14.15
C THR A 20 3.36 8.49 -13.08
N TYR A 21 4.44 7.73 -12.87
CA TYR A 21 5.56 8.09 -12.01
C TYR A 21 6.87 8.02 -12.79
N ASP A 22 7.77 8.95 -12.53
CA ASP A 22 9.11 8.94 -13.11
C ASP A 22 9.96 7.79 -12.58
N LYS A 23 11.11 7.54 -13.21
CA LYS A 23 12.01 6.44 -12.86
C LYS A 23 12.45 6.45 -11.40
N ASP A 24 12.75 7.63 -10.85
CA ASP A 24 13.35 7.77 -9.52
C ASP A 24 12.32 7.52 -8.39
N SER A 25 11.04 7.56 -8.72
CA SER A 25 9.93 7.27 -7.80
C SER A 25 9.67 5.76 -7.58
N TRP A 26 10.39 4.88 -8.27
CA TRP A 26 10.16 3.43 -8.19
C TRP A 26 11.17 2.72 -7.32
N TYR A 27 10.69 1.73 -6.56
CA TYR A 27 11.49 0.82 -5.74
C TYR A 27 11.62 -0.59 -6.36
N ILE A 28 10.88 -0.86 -7.47
CA ILE A 28 10.90 -2.13 -8.19
C ILE A 28 12.03 -2.09 -9.22
N ASP A 29 13.06 -2.89 -9.04
CA ASP A 29 14.24 -2.90 -9.94
C ASP A 29 13.89 -3.23 -11.39
N GLY A 30 12.93 -4.15 -11.61
CA GLY A 30 12.43 -4.46 -12.94
C GLY A 30 11.82 -3.26 -13.66
N VAL A 31 11.11 -2.37 -12.93
CA VAL A 31 10.56 -1.13 -13.47
C VAL A 31 11.67 -0.14 -13.84
N LYS A 32 12.67 0.06 -12.95
CA LYS A 32 13.82 0.92 -13.24
C LYS A 32 14.57 0.44 -14.48
N LYS A 33 14.79 -0.88 -14.55
CA LYS A 33 15.43 -1.49 -15.73
C LYS A 33 14.60 -1.29 -17.01
N ALA A 34 13.29 -1.39 -16.94
CA ALA A 34 12.42 -1.16 -18.11
C ALA A 34 12.53 0.30 -18.62
N PHE A 35 12.70 1.28 -17.74
CA PHE A 35 13.05 2.65 -18.13
C PHE A 35 14.42 2.72 -18.82
N ASP A 36 15.46 2.10 -18.24
CA ASP A 36 16.81 2.10 -18.82
C ASP A 36 16.86 1.44 -20.20
N ASP A 37 16.07 0.40 -20.40
CA ASP A 37 15.92 -0.30 -21.67
C ASP A 37 15.04 0.46 -22.69
N GLY A 38 14.46 1.61 -22.33
CA GLY A 38 13.55 2.38 -23.18
C GLY A 38 12.19 1.70 -23.42
N LYS A 39 11.82 0.74 -22.60
CA LYS A 39 10.55 -0.03 -22.72
C LYS A 39 9.39 0.61 -21.95
N LEU A 40 9.69 1.50 -21.02
CA LEU A 40 8.72 2.15 -20.16
C LEU A 40 8.86 3.66 -20.26
N THR A 41 7.73 4.35 -20.42
CA THR A 41 7.68 5.81 -20.61
C THR A 41 6.88 6.46 -19.49
N TYR A 42 7.40 7.54 -18.91
CA TYR A 42 6.64 8.41 -18.02
C TYR A 42 5.70 9.30 -18.83
N VAL A 43 4.42 9.30 -18.46
CA VAL A 43 3.35 10.02 -19.21
C VAL A 43 2.67 11.10 -18.36
N GLY A 44 3.41 11.71 -17.45
CA GLY A 44 2.87 12.75 -16.56
C GLY A 44 2.13 12.18 -15.35
N ASP A 45 1.86 13.06 -14.37
CA ASP A 45 1.05 12.74 -13.18
C ASP A 45 -0.42 12.53 -13.58
N TYR A 46 -1.17 11.73 -12.80
CA TYR A 46 -2.59 11.46 -13.06
C TYR A 46 -3.48 12.72 -13.09
N LYS A 47 -3.03 13.82 -12.47
CA LYS A 47 -3.74 15.11 -12.48
C LYS A 47 -3.46 15.94 -13.73
N ALA A 48 -2.34 15.69 -14.39
CA ALA A 48 -1.87 16.39 -15.57
C ALA A 48 -1.15 15.42 -16.51
N PRO A 49 -1.87 14.49 -17.15
CA PRO A 49 -1.29 13.54 -18.08
C PRO A 49 -0.73 14.23 -19.32
N ASP A 50 0.36 13.68 -19.86
CA ASP A 50 0.87 14.05 -21.17
C ASP A 50 0.11 13.23 -22.24
N TYR A 51 -0.97 13.84 -22.71
CA TYR A 51 -1.87 13.17 -23.68
C TYR A 51 -1.18 12.85 -25.00
N GLU A 52 -0.22 13.68 -25.45
CA GLU A 52 0.50 13.44 -26.69
C GLU A 52 1.37 12.19 -26.57
N THR A 53 2.11 12.06 -25.48
CA THR A 53 2.92 10.87 -25.20
C THR A 53 2.04 9.64 -25.00
N ILE A 54 0.89 9.77 -24.32
CA ILE A 54 -0.04 8.64 -24.14
C ILE A 54 -0.53 8.13 -25.49
N ILE A 55 -1.01 9.03 -26.37
CA ILE A 55 -1.52 8.67 -27.71
C ILE A 55 -0.43 8.07 -28.58
N ALA A 56 0.78 8.65 -28.56
CA ALA A 56 1.92 8.15 -29.32
C ALA A 56 2.29 6.70 -28.96
N GLY A 57 2.13 6.34 -27.68
CA GLY A 57 2.35 4.96 -27.20
C GLY A 57 1.20 3.99 -27.49
N ALA A 58 0.04 4.48 -27.97
CA ALA A 58 -1.13 3.70 -28.35
C ALA A 58 -1.53 2.59 -27.34
N PRO A 59 -1.74 2.90 -26.08
CA PRO A 59 -2.06 1.89 -25.07
C PRO A 59 -3.43 1.25 -25.39
N THR A 60 -3.52 -0.06 -25.29
CA THR A 60 -4.79 -0.78 -25.46
C THR A 60 -5.75 -0.47 -24.29
N LEU A 61 -5.21 -0.35 -23.08
CA LEU A 61 -5.95 -0.09 -21.86
C LEU A 61 -5.09 0.72 -20.89
N ALA A 62 -5.66 1.73 -20.28
CA ALA A 62 -5.07 2.47 -19.18
C ALA A 62 -5.68 2.01 -17.84
N ILE A 63 -4.86 1.78 -16.83
CA ILE A 63 -5.29 1.39 -15.47
C ILE A 63 -4.94 2.53 -14.53
N TYR A 64 -5.95 3.20 -13.99
CA TYR A 64 -5.81 4.31 -13.07
C TYR A 64 -6.37 3.96 -11.69
N SER A 65 -5.84 4.60 -10.64
CA SER A 65 -6.47 4.51 -9.33
C SER A 65 -7.78 5.30 -9.29
N THR A 66 -8.62 5.04 -8.29
CA THR A 66 -9.85 5.80 -8.04
C THR A 66 -9.61 7.30 -7.79
N MET A 67 -8.37 7.74 -7.56
CA MET A 67 -8.02 9.17 -7.49
C MET A 67 -8.39 9.92 -8.79
N LEU A 68 -8.48 9.23 -9.93
CA LEU A 68 -8.95 9.82 -11.18
C LEU A 68 -10.38 10.37 -11.07
N THR A 69 -11.23 9.84 -10.19
CA THR A 69 -12.60 10.35 -9.98
C THR A 69 -12.64 11.79 -9.46
N SER A 70 -11.55 12.24 -8.83
CA SER A 70 -11.39 13.64 -8.42
C SER A 70 -10.97 14.58 -9.57
N LYS A 71 -10.78 14.02 -10.78
CA LYS A 71 -10.31 14.72 -11.99
C LYS A 71 -11.20 14.37 -13.18
N PRO A 72 -12.48 14.80 -13.16
CA PRO A 72 -13.43 14.47 -14.22
C PRO A 72 -12.98 15.00 -15.59
N ASP A 73 -12.28 16.13 -15.63
CA ASP A 73 -11.70 16.70 -16.83
C ASP A 73 -10.70 15.77 -17.52
N VAL A 74 -9.88 15.06 -16.75
CA VAL A 74 -8.95 14.05 -17.30
C VAL A 74 -9.70 12.84 -17.84
N ALA A 75 -10.71 12.36 -17.11
CA ALA A 75 -11.53 11.23 -17.53
C ALA A 75 -12.33 11.54 -18.81
N GLU A 76 -12.89 12.75 -18.92
CA GLU A 76 -13.56 13.23 -20.14
C GLU A 76 -12.57 13.30 -21.30
N LYS A 77 -11.36 13.81 -21.07
CA LYS A 77 -10.33 13.90 -22.12
C LYS A 77 -9.89 12.53 -22.63
N PHE A 78 -9.77 11.54 -21.76
CA PHE A 78 -9.50 10.16 -22.18
C PHE A 78 -10.61 9.63 -23.11
N LYS A 79 -11.86 9.89 -22.76
CA LYS A 79 -13.01 9.50 -23.59
C LYS A 79 -13.00 10.19 -24.95
N GLU A 80 -12.73 11.52 -24.99
CA GLU A 80 -12.60 12.28 -26.26
C GLU A 80 -11.50 11.72 -27.17
N LEU A 81 -10.38 11.30 -26.57
CA LEU A 81 -9.22 10.77 -27.28
C LEU A 81 -9.33 9.27 -27.61
N GLY A 82 -10.42 8.61 -27.21
CA GLY A 82 -10.62 7.18 -27.44
C GLY A 82 -9.70 6.29 -26.59
N ILE A 83 -9.16 6.79 -25.48
CA ILE A 83 -8.33 6.02 -24.56
C ILE A 83 -9.24 5.23 -23.63
N ASN A 84 -9.23 3.90 -23.78
CA ASN A 84 -9.95 3.02 -22.86
C ASN A 84 -9.27 3.02 -21.51
N TYR A 85 -10.04 3.15 -20.43
CA TYR A 85 -9.48 3.06 -19.08
C TYR A 85 -10.39 2.31 -18.12
N ILE A 86 -9.78 1.75 -17.09
CA ILE A 86 -10.46 1.17 -15.94
C ILE A 86 -9.90 1.79 -14.63
N LEU A 87 -10.70 1.72 -13.57
CA LEU A 87 -10.29 2.16 -12.24
C LEU A 87 -9.91 0.97 -11.39
N ASP A 88 -8.67 0.94 -10.97
CA ASP A 88 -8.17 -0.03 -9.99
C ASP A 88 -8.82 0.21 -8.62
N GLN A 89 -9.37 -0.83 -8.04
CA GLN A 89 -9.96 -0.83 -6.71
C GLN A 89 -9.27 -1.79 -5.73
N SER A 90 -8.15 -2.37 -6.11
CA SER A 90 -7.40 -3.33 -5.29
C SER A 90 -7.07 -2.80 -3.89
N THR A 91 -6.90 -1.49 -3.75
CA THR A 91 -6.58 -0.84 -2.47
C THR A 91 -7.76 -0.75 -1.51
N TYR A 92 -8.98 -1.04 -1.97
CA TYR A 92 -10.18 -1.07 -1.11
C TYR A 92 -10.51 -2.46 -0.58
N GLU A 93 -9.78 -3.49 -1.02
CA GLU A 93 -9.92 -4.82 -0.44
C GLU A 93 -9.51 -4.82 1.03
N GLU A 94 -10.41 -5.29 1.88
CA GLU A 94 -10.18 -5.39 3.32
C GLU A 94 -9.28 -6.57 3.67
N ASN A 95 -9.48 -7.69 2.94
CA ASN A 95 -8.69 -8.90 3.14
C ASN A 95 -7.34 -8.81 2.42
N PRO A 96 -6.21 -9.08 3.08
CA PRO A 96 -4.89 -9.10 2.45
C PRO A 96 -4.79 -10.04 1.25
N LEU A 97 -5.39 -11.23 1.30
CA LEU A 97 -5.43 -12.16 0.16
C LEU A 97 -6.29 -11.62 -0.98
N GLY A 98 -7.40 -10.92 -0.69
CA GLY A 98 -8.20 -10.25 -1.70
C GLY A 98 -7.37 -9.23 -2.49
N ARG A 99 -6.50 -8.46 -1.81
CA ARG A 99 -5.55 -7.55 -2.49
C ARG A 99 -4.60 -8.28 -3.42
N VAL A 100 -4.06 -9.41 -3.00
CA VAL A 100 -3.16 -10.24 -3.83
C VAL A 100 -3.91 -10.88 -4.99
N GLU A 101 -5.18 -11.24 -4.81
CA GLU A 101 -6.01 -11.88 -5.83
C GLU A 101 -6.23 -11.00 -7.07
N TRP A 102 -6.18 -9.67 -6.94
CA TRP A 102 -6.22 -8.74 -8.09
C TRP A 102 -5.11 -9.01 -9.11
N ALA A 103 -4.03 -9.65 -8.71
CA ALA A 103 -3.00 -10.11 -9.66
C ALA A 103 -3.55 -11.02 -10.75
N LYS A 104 -4.55 -11.88 -10.42
CA LYS A 104 -5.20 -12.76 -11.40
C LYS A 104 -5.97 -11.96 -12.45
N PHE A 105 -6.62 -10.86 -12.03
CA PHE A 105 -7.30 -9.96 -12.95
C PHE A 105 -6.32 -9.31 -13.93
N TYR A 106 -5.21 -8.77 -13.42
CA TYR A 106 -4.20 -8.16 -14.30
C TYR A 106 -3.50 -9.17 -15.19
N ALA A 107 -3.23 -10.37 -14.65
CA ALA A 107 -2.61 -11.45 -15.40
C ALA A 107 -3.49 -11.95 -16.57
N ALA A 108 -4.80 -11.99 -16.37
CA ALA A 108 -5.74 -12.32 -17.45
C ALA A 108 -5.70 -11.32 -18.62
N LEU A 109 -5.33 -10.05 -18.36
CA LEU A 109 -5.12 -9.06 -19.43
C LEU A 109 -3.82 -9.32 -20.22
N CYS A 110 -2.93 -10.15 -19.68
CA CYS A 110 -1.59 -10.40 -20.22
C CYS A 110 -1.36 -11.86 -20.68
N ASN A 111 -2.35 -12.74 -20.53
CA ASN A 111 -2.25 -14.20 -20.71
C ASN A 111 -1.19 -14.86 -19.78
N GLU A 112 -1.13 -14.39 -18.54
CA GLU A 112 -0.17 -14.87 -17.51
C GLU A 112 -0.93 -15.43 -16.29
N GLU A 113 -2.12 -16.00 -16.48
CA GLU A 113 -3.01 -16.48 -15.40
C GLU A 113 -2.34 -17.56 -14.52
N ASP A 114 -1.53 -18.40 -15.14
CA ASP A 114 -0.83 -19.48 -14.41
C ASP A 114 0.20 -18.89 -13.43
N ALA A 115 0.93 -17.86 -13.83
CA ALA A 115 1.90 -17.18 -12.97
C ALA A 115 1.22 -16.51 -11.77
N ALA A 116 0.12 -15.78 -12.00
CA ALA A 116 -0.66 -15.15 -10.96
C ALA A 116 -1.31 -16.18 -10.01
N THR A 117 -1.83 -17.27 -10.57
CA THR A 117 -2.44 -18.34 -9.78
C THR A 117 -1.41 -19.02 -8.89
N THR A 118 -0.22 -19.30 -9.40
CA THR A 118 0.90 -19.87 -8.64
C THR A 118 1.31 -18.95 -7.50
N MET A 119 1.48 -17.67 -7.77
CA MET A 119 1.83 -16.64 -6.78
C MET A 119 0.75 -16.53 -5.71
N TYR A 120 -0.52 -16.43 -6.10
CA TYR A 120 -1.65 -16.35 -5.16
C TYR A 120 -1.73 -17.58 -4.26
N ASN A 121 -1.62 -18.79 -4.84
CA ASN A 121 -1.71 -20.03 -4.08
C ASN A 121 -0.58 -20.16 -3.05
N ALA A 122 0.62 -19.68 -3.37
CA ALA A 122 1.74 -19.65 -2.43
C ALA A 122 1.42 -18.72 -1.24
N GLN A 123 0.84 -17.53 -1.48
CA GLN A 123 0.43 -16.61 -0.41
C GLN A 123 -0.72 -17.20 0.42
N ALA A 124 -1.72 -17.80 -0.23
CA ALA A 124 -2.84 -18.43 0.46
C ALA A 124 -2.39 -19.60 1.37
N ALA A 125 -1.45 -20.44 0.91
CA ALA A 125 -0.87 -21.51 1.71
C ALA A 125 -0.08 -20.98 2.91
N TYR A 126 0.62 -19.84 2.75
CA TYR A 126 1.32 -19.18 3.85
C TYR A 126 0.33 -18.67 4.91
N VAL A 127 -0.75 -18.00 4.47
CA VAL A 127 -1.82 -17.52 5.35
C VAL A 127 -2.50 -18.69 6.08
N ASP A 128 -2.78 -19.80 5.38
CA ASP A 128 -3.35 -21.01 6.00
C ASP A 128 -2.43 -21.57 7.11
N THR A 129 -1.13 -21.55 6.87
CA THR A 129 -0.13 -21.95 7.88
C THR A 129 -0.16 -21.03 9.10
N LEU A 130 -0.20 -19.72 8.88
CA LEU A 130 -0.28 -18.73 9.98
C LEU A 130 -1.59 -18.86 10.78
N SER A 131 -2.71 -19.13 10.09
CA SER A 131 -4.01 -19.28 10.75
C SER A 131 -4.09 -20.46 11.73
N LYS A 132 -3.24 -21.46 11.54
CA LYS A 132 -3.10 -22.65 12.40
C LYS A 132 -2.06 -22.49 13.49
N ALA A 133 -1.24 -21.44 13.43
CA ALA A 133 -0.23 -21.15 14.44
C ALA A 133 -0.89 -20.69 15.75
N GLU A 134 -0.22 -20.94 16.86
CA GLU A 134 -0.66 -20.45 18.17
C GLU A 134 -0.61 -18.91 18.18
N LYS A 135 -1.69 -18.29 18.68
CA LYS A 135 -1.74 -16.84 18.84
C LYS A 135 -0.73 -16.40 19.88
N THR A 136 -0.01 -15.34 19.57
CA THR A 136 1.04 -14.82 20.46
C THR A 136 0.48 -14.07 21.66
N GLY A 137 -0.75 -13.57 21.57
CA GLY A 137 -1.38 -12.68 22.55
C GLY A 137 -0.66 -11.32 22.70
N LYS A 138 0.21 -10.99 21.73
CA LYS A 138 0.97 -9.75 21.75
C LYS A 138 0.18 -8.60 21.19
N SER A 139 0.09 -7.52 21.94
CA SER A 139 -0.63 -6.31 21.56
C SER A 139 0.20 -5.43 20.63
N VAL A 140 -0.43 -4.93 19.55
CA VAL A 140 0.23 -4.19 18.48
C VAL A 140 -0.48 -2.88 18.20
N ALA A 141 0.25 -1.76 18.23
CA ALA A 141 -0.19 -0.45 17.76
C ALA A 141 0.29 -0.24 16.31
N VAL A 142 -0.61 0.20 15.42
CA VAL A 142 -0.27 0.53 14.02
C VAL A 142 -0.73 1.95 13.73
N PHE A 143 0.21 2.86 13.44
CA PHE A 143 -0.09 4.27 13.24
C PHE A 143 0.98 5.01 12.43
N TYR A 144 0.70 6.26 12.10
CA TYR A 144 1.67 7.21 11.58
C TYR A 144 1.37 8.64 12.05
N ILE A 145 2.38 9.51 11.94
CA ILE A 145 2.25 10.94 12.21
C ILE A 145 2.61 11.68 10.92
N THR A 146 1.76 12.61 10.49
CA THR A 146 2.00 13.43 9.31
C THR A 146 3.05 14.51 9.58
N SER A 147 3.59 15.14 8.51
CA SER A 147 4.48 16.31 8.61
C SER A 147 3.86 17.50 9.34
N LYS A 148 2.52 17.52 9.50
CA LYS A 148 1.77 18.53 10.26
C LYS A 148 1.55 18.13 11.73
N GLY A 149 2.15 17.02 12.19
CA GLY A 149 2.03 16.52 13.57
C GLY A 149 0.70 15.82 13.89
N LYS A 150 -0.15 15.54 12.88
CA LYS A 150 -1.40 14.82 13.10
C LYS A 150 -1.16 13.31 13.14
N LEU A 151 -1.65 12.66 14.18
CA LEU A 151 -1.56 11.21 14.36
C LEU A 151 -2.79 10.52 13.73
N TYR A 152 -2.53 9.45 13.01
CA TYR A 152 -3.55 8.58 12.41
C TYR A 152 -3.29 7.13 12.78
N VAL A 153 -4.32 6.46 13.30
CA VAL A 153 -4.33 5.01 13.55
C VAL A 153 -5.08 4.29 12.43
N ARG A 154 -4.82 3.02 12.21
CA ARG A 154 -5.59 2.21 11.26
C ARG A 154 -6.96 1.88 11.82
N ASN A 155 -7.99 1.87 10.97
CA ASN A 155 -9.29 1.30 11.31
C ASN A 155 -9.19 -0.22 11.50
N ALA A 156 -10.02 -0.80 12.33
CA ALA A 156 -9.94 -2.24 12.62
C ALA A 156 -10.26 -3.12 11.40
N GLY A 157 -11.07 -2.64 10.44
CA GLY A 157 -11.34 -3.31 9.17
C GLY A 157 -10.23 -3.14 8.12
N ASP A 158 -9.15 -2.41 8.41
CA ASP A 158 -8.06 -2.19 7.45
C ASP A 158 -7.21 -3.47 7.26
N TYR A 159 -6.71 -3.67 6.04
CA TYR A 159 -5.92 -4.86 5.70
C TYR A 159 -4.64 -5.03 6.55
N LEU A 160 -4.00 -3.94 6.97
CA LEU A 160 -2.81 -4.02 7.83
C LEU A 160 -3.15 -4.57 9.21
N THR A 161 -4.31 -4.19 9.76
CA THR A 161 -4.78 -4.72 11.04
C THR A 161 -5.17 -6.19 10.92
N GLN A 162 -5.76 -6.58 9.78
CA GLN A 162 -5.99 -7.99 9.46
C GLN A 162 -4.68 -8.78 9.39
N MET A 163 -3.63 -8.22 8.80
CA MET A 163 -2.30 -8.87 8.78
C MET A 163 -1.73 -9.07 10.19
N VAL A 164 -1.89 -8.10 11.11
CA VAL A 164 -1.52 -8.24 12.52
C VAL A 164 -2.24 -9.43 13.15
N ASN A 165 -3.56 -9.51 12.96
CA ASN A 165 -4.37 -10.59 13.52
C ASN A 165 -4.02 -11.96 12.89
N MET A 166 -3.74 -12.01 11.58
CA MET A 166 -3.29 -13.21 10.87
C MET A 166 -1.92 -13.69 11.37
N ALA A 167 -1.04 -12.76 11.76
CA ALA A 167 0.25 -13.08 12.38
C ALA A 167 0.15 -13.50 13.85
N GLY A 168 -1.08 -13.60 14.41
CA GLY A 168 -1.32 -14.01 15.79
C GLY A 168 -1.15 -12.91 16.82
N GLY A 169 -1.01 -11.65 16.39
CA GLY A 169 -1.03 -10.47 17.27
C GLY A 169 -2.46 -9.97 17.55
N GLU A 170 -2.58 -9.02 18.45
CA GLU A 170 -3.83 -8.35 18.80
C GLU A 170 -3.72 -6.85 18.53
N TYR A 171 -4.51 -6.37 17.56
CA TYR A 171 -4.54 -4.93 17.27
C TYR A 171 -5.24 -4.17 18.39
N ILE A 172 -4.57 -3.16 18.99
CA ILE A 172 -5.08 -2.47 20.21
C ILE A 172 -6.33 -1.62 20.00
N PHE A 173 -6.63 -1.22 18.76
CA PHE A 173 -7.86 -0.48 18.40
C PHE A 173 -8.84 -1.37 17.65
N SER A 174 -9.00 -2.63 18.08
CA SER A 174 -9.83 -3.66 17.44
C SER A 174 -11.32 -3.31 17.38
N ASP A 175 -11.76 -2.34 18.17
CA ASP A 175 -13.12 -1.80 18.22
C ASP A 175 -13.36 -0.57 17.33
N LEU A 176 -12.29 -0.02 16.72
CA LEU A 176 -12.35 1.23 15.97
C LEU A 176 -12.78 1.01 14.51
N ASN A 177 -13.99 1.45 14.15
CA ASN A 177 -14.49 1.40 12.76
C ASN A 177 -14.26 0.02 12.10
N THR A 178 -14.84 -1.02 12.66
CA THR A 178 -14.64 -2.42 12.24
C THR A 178 -15.12 -2.71 10.82
N ASP A 179 -15.99 -1.85 10.28
CA ASP A 179 -16.57 -1.90 8.94
C ASP A 179 -15.88 -0.98 7.92
N LYS A 180 -14.72 -0.38 8.30
CA LYS A 180 -14.00 0.58 7.43
C LYS A 180 -12.55 0.21 7.25
N THR A 181 -12.07 0.44 6.04
CA THR A 181 -10.62 0.45 5.72
C THR A 181 -10.01 1.82 6.00
N GLY A 182 -8.70 1.94 5.83
CA GLY A 182 -7.97 3.21 5.93
C GLY A 182 -7.70 3.63 7.37
N THR A 183 -7.72 4.93 7.62
CA THR A 183 -7.21 5.53 8.86
C THR A 183 -8.19 6.48 9.51
N GLN A 184 -8.05 6.64 10.82
CA GLN A 184 -8.77 7.61 11.64
C GLN A 184 -7.78 8.56 12.33
N GLU A 185 -8.00 9.87 12.23
CA GLU A 185 -7.27 10.85 13.02
C GLU A 185 -7.59 10.67 14.52
N MET A 186 -6.56 10.69 15.35
CA MET A 186 -6.69 10.55 16.81
C MET A 186 -5.76 11.56 17.49
N ASN A 187 -6.21 12.13 18.62
CA ASN A 187 -5.32 12.95 19.43
C ASN A 187 -4.29 12.09 20.16
N ILE A 188 -3.14 12.69 20.51
CA ILE A 188 -2.01 11.95 21.07
C ILE A 188 -2.31 11.39 22.47
N GLU A 189 -3.13 12.06 23.24
CA GLU A 189 -3.50 11.63 24.60
C GLU A 189 -4.36 10.36 24.53
N SER A 190 -5.38 10.34 23.68
CA SER A 190 -6.24 9.15 23.48
C SER A 190 -5.46 7.98 22.89
N PHE A 191 -4.52 8.26 21.99
CA PHE A 191 -3.60 7.26 21.47
C PHE A 191 -2.74 6.68 22.60
N TYR A 192 -2.09 7.53 23.39
CA TYR A 192 -1.20 7.11 24.46
C TYR A 192 -1.91 6.24 25.49
N GLU A 193 -3.11 6.62 25.93
CA GLU A 193 -3.88 5.84 26.90
C GLU A 193 -4.13 4.39 26.46
N LYS A 194 -4.35 4.16 25.17
CA LYS A 194 -4.52 2.81 24.62
C LYS A 194 -3.19 2.13 24.28
N ALA A 195 -2.17 2.88 23.83
CA ALA A 195 -0.93 2.34 23.27
C ALA A 195 0.21 2.20 24.28
N LYS A 196 0.12 2.85 25.48
CA LYS A 196 1.21 2.90 26.47
C LYS A 196 1.77 1.54 26.87
N ASP A 197 0.90 0.53 26.96
CA ASP A 197 1.25 -0.83 27.35
C ASP A 197 1.36 -1.82 26.19
N ALA A 198 1.25 -1.34 24.94
CA ALA A 198 1.38 -2.19 23.74
C ALA A 198 2.76 -2.86 23.68
N ASP A 199 2.79 -4.15 23.34
CA ASP A 199 4.03 -4.91 23.21
C ASP A 199 4.86 -4.49 21.99
N TYR A 200 4.18 -4.10 20.89
CA TYR A 200 4.82 -3.71 19.64
C TYR A 200 4.20 -2.45 19.06
N VAL A 201 5.04 -1.67 18.40
CA VAL A 201 4.65 -0.55 17.54
C VAL A 201 5.07 -0.86 16.11
N ILE A 202 4.14 -0.75 15.18
CA ILE A 202 4.40 -0.70 13.73
C ILE A 202 4.09 0.73 13.27
N TYR A 203 5.15 1.49 12.99
CA TYR A 203 5.04 2.83 12.43
C TYR A 203 5.00 2.75 10.91
N ILE A 204 3.98 3.33 10.31
CA ILE A 204 3.85 3.31 8.85
C ILE A 204 4.59 4.51 8.29
N TRP A 205 5.62 4.27 7.47
CA TRP A 205 6.24 5.30 6.67
C TRP A 205 5.17 5.93 5.78
N SER A 206 5.05 7.24 5.84
CA SER A 206 3.98 7.98 5.21
C SER A 206 4.45 9.41 4.88
N LEU A 207 3.51 10.29 4.60
CA LEU A 207 3.70 11.71 4.26
C LEU A 207 4.48 12.55 5.30
N GLY A 208 4.82 11.97 6.45
CA GLY A 208 5.57 12.64 7.53
C GLY A 208 7.08 12.42 7.51
N GLY A 209 7.56 11.55 6.63
CA GLY A 209 8.97 11.15 6.57
C GLY A 209 9.26 9.85 7.30
N LYS A 210 10.46 9.32 7.07
CA LYS A 210 10.91 8.02 7.58
C LYS A 210 11.80 8.22 8.80
N PRO A 211 11.44 7.75 9.99
CA PRO A 211 12.36 7.69 11.10
C PRO A 211 13.42 6.61 10.80
N SER A 212 14.70 6.98 10.87
CA SER A 212 15.82 6.07 10.65
C SER A 212 16.34 5.48 11.96
N THR A 213 16.02 6.14 13.06
CA THR A 213 16.41 5.74 14.42
C THR A 213 15.23 5.84 15.38
N LEU A 214 15.35 5.21 16.53
CA LEU A 214 14.36 5.35 17.61
C LEU A 214 14.26 6.80 18.08
N SER A 215 15.37 7.55 18.06
CA SER A 215 15.38 8.98 18.39
C SER A 215 14.58 9.81 17.38
N ASP A 216 14.67 9.50 16.09
CA ASP A 216 13.85 10.19 15.07
C ASP A 216 12.36 9.92 15.32
N PHE A 217 12.01 8.66 15.64
CA PHE A 217 10.64 8.28 15.93
C PHE A 217 10.10 9.01 17.17
N THR A 218 10.83 9.03 18.27
CA THR A 218 10.40 9.74 19.49
C THR A 218 10.43 11.25 19.34
N GLY A 219 11.20 11.77 18.38
CA GLY A 219 11.24 13.19 18.01
C GLY A 219 9.95 13.73 17.42
N TYR A 220 9.05 12.87 16.87
CA TYR A 220 7.74 13.32 16.41
C TYR A 220 6.83 13.82 17.53
N ASN A 221 6.92 13.20 18.72
CA ASN A 221 6.22 13.63 19.92
C ASN A 221 6.88 12.98 21.15
N SER A 222 7.18 13.78 22.18
CA SER A 222 7.88 13.31 23.39
C SER A 222 7.15 12.19 24.14
N VAL A 223 5.82 12.15 24.06
CA VAL A 223 4.98 11.10 24.69
C VAL A 223 5.30 9.71 24.15
N LEU A 224 5.79 9.61 22.90
CA LEU A 224 6.15 8.32 22.31
C LEU A 224 7.29 7.62 23.05
N SER A 225 8.19 8.37 23.73
CA SER A 225 9.28 7.79 24.52
C SER A 225 8.79 7.02 25.75
N ASP A 226 7.56 7.28 26.19
CA ASP A 226 6.96 6.61 27.35
C ASP A 226 6.26 5.30 27.04
N LEU A 227 6.06 4.98 25.75
CA LEU A 227 5.47 3.72 25.32
C LEU A 227 6.34 2.53 25.77
N LYS A 228 5.68 1.47 26.26
CA LYS A 228 6.34 0.19 26.61
C LYS A 228 7.16 -0.35 25.43
N ALA A 229 6.57 -0.40 24.23
CA ALA A 229 7.24 -0.90 23.03
C ALA A 229 8.54 -0.12 22.72
N VAL A 230 8.58 1.19 22.98
CA VAL A 230 9.80 2.01 22.81
C VAL A 230 10.86 1.65 23.81
N LYS A 231 10.49 1.50 25.09
CA LYS A 231 11.41 1.12 26.18
C LYS A 231 11.99 -0.29 25.98
N ASP A 232 11.19 -1.19 25.38
CA ASP A 232 11.56 -2.58 25.13
C ASP A 232 12.30 -2.74 23.77
N GLY A 233 12.42 -1.69 22.95
CA GLY A 233 13.04 -1.75 21.62
C GLY A 233 12.17 -2.42 20.54
N ASN A 234 10.88 -2.56 20.77
CA ASN A 234 9.92 -3.25 19.91
C ASN A 234 9.18 -2.28 18.96
N VAL A 235 9.91 -1.40 18.30
CA VAL A 235 9.38 -0.44 17.31
C VAL A 235 9.88 -0.80 15.93
N TRP A 236 8.95 -0.98 15.01
CA TRP A 236 9.21 -1.31 13.62
C TRP A 236 8.65 -0.21 12.71
N CYS A 237 9.36 0.09 11.64
CA CYS A 237 8.92 1.05 10.64
C CYS A 237 8.82 0.36 9.28
N THR A 238 7.73 0.56 8.56
CA THR A 238 7.66 0.16 7.15
C THR A 238 8.61 1.04 6.33
N THR A 239 9.08 0.52 5.21
CA THR A 239 9.96 1.24 4.27
C THR A 239 9.23 1.46 2.94
N PRO A 240 9.67 2.42 2.09
CA PRO A 240 9.00 2.74 0.83
C PRO A 240 8.87 1.56 -0.15
N ASP A 241 9.75 0.59 -0.04
CA ASP A 241 9.76 -0.63 -0.86
C ASP A 241 8.63 -1.61 -0.51
N PHE A 242 7.89 -1.35 0.57
CA PHE A 242 6.68 -2.10 0.94
C PHE A 242 5.37 -1.43 0.46
N PHE A 243 5.45 -0.34 -0.32
CA PHE A 243 4.28 0.38 -0.83
C PHE A 243 4.18 0.37 -2.34
#